data_7ebe84d0303967d481df43f60849168f
#
_entry.id   7ebe84d0303967d481df43f60849168f
#
_cell.length_a   1.000
_cell.length_b   1.000
_cell.length_c   1.000
_cell.angle_alpha   90.00
_cell.angle_beta   90.00
_cell.angle_gamma   90.00
#
_symmetry.space_group_name_H-M   'P 1'
#
loop_
_entity.id
_entity.type
_entity.pdbx_description
1 polymer ?
#
loop_
_entity_poly.entity_id
_entity_poly.type
_entity_poly.pdbx_seq_one_letter_code
_entity_poly.pdbx_strand_id
1 'polypeptide(L)'
;MKTSKILLALAIPAVLASCSKEPELPYDLQGTVHSFAVSVSKSTQHDLLLNAGSTDGDFYVKLDVPKYMGDYTSYLKEVQLLCVYTAVNGDVSSAIAAEGIKTLPTEAKIDMVSLCDKLGIASPSIGDKMQFTANIIHNDGTVVPGWTSTMGFNYRNPTFMVMPDGSSFSYCATLTAAAPLNETLFAGGNTIQCTESVGSAYEASYGADITRMATADIPAEIYGNDFTADDIIGLIITFDWYGWGYDEQMKVYINKKDYSVIIPDQVVGTTDENFYYYGTYPYLG
;
A
#
# COMPACT_ATOMS: atom_id res chain seq x y z
N MET A 1 -31.26 -18.75 -65.58
CA MET A 1 -30.90 -17.79 -64.53
C MET A 1 -31.88 -17.77 -63.37
N LYS A 2 -32.36 -18.92 -62.85
CA LYS A 2 -33.31 -18.95 -61.70
C LYS A 2 -32.82 -19.80 -60.51
N THR A 3 -31.76 -20.55 -60.66
CA THR A 3 -31.24 -21.46 -59.65
C THR A 3 -30.24 -20.79 -58.63
N SER A 4 -29.61 -19.67 -59.03
CA SER A 4 -28.60 -18.97 -58.22
C SER A 4 -29.22 -18.20 -57.04
N LYS A 5 -30.46 -17.76 -57.12
CA LYS A 5 -31.16 -16.98 -56.09
C LYS A 5 -31.69 -17.82 -54.94
N ILE A 6 -31.97 -19.11 -55.18
CA ILE A 6 -32.48 -20.04 -54.16
C ILE A 6 -31.35 -20.53 -53.25
N LEU A 7 -30.16 -20.71 -53.81
CA LEU A 7 -28.96 -21.09 -53.01
C LEU A 7 -28.53 -20.01 -52.05
N LEU A 8 -28.70 -18.73 -52.41
CA LEU A 8 -28.33 -17.61 -51.52
C LEU A 8 -29.33 -17.43 -50.38
N ALA A 9 -30.63 -17.75 -50.62
CA ALA A 9 -31.64 -17.64 -49.56
C ALA A 9 -31.58 -18.76 -48.52
N LEU A 10 -30.97 -19.90 -48.82
CA LEU A 10 -30.75 -21.02 -47.90
C LEU A 10 -29.44 -20.89 -47.08
N ALA A 11 -28.47 -20.13 -47.60
CA ALA A 11 -27.20 -19.94 -46.91
C ALA A 11 -27.29 -18.95 -45.74
N ILE A 12 -28.18 -17.94 -45.82
CA ILE A 12 -28.34 -16.91 -44.80
C ILE A 12 -28.87 -17.48 -43.46
N PRO A 13 -29.90 -18.33 -43.39
CA PRO A 13 -30.35 -18.91 -42.12
C PRO A 13 -29.33 -19.91 -41.52
N ALA A 14 -28.50 -20.56 -42.32
CA ALA A 14 -27.48 -21.47 -41.81
C ALA A 14 -26.31 -20.71 -41.10
N VAL A 15 -25.98 -19.49 -41.57
CA VAL A 15 -24.98 -18.65 -40.94
C VAL A 15 -25.51 -18.03 -39.65
N LEU A 16 -26.79 -17.68 -39.59
CA LEU A 16 -27.42 -17.14 -38.38
C LEU A 16 -27.64 -18.23 -37.29
N ALA A 17 -27.82 -19.50 -37.70
CA ALA A 17 -27.97 -20.62 -36.77
C ALA A 17 -26.62 -21.06 -36.15
N SER A 18 -25.48 -20.72 -36.78
CA SER A 18 -24.17 -21.09 -36.25
C SER A 18 -23.67 -20.16 -35.13
N CYS A 19 -24.32 -19.00 -34.93
CA CYS A 19 -24.00 -18.06 -33.87
C CYS A 19 -24.79 -18.28 -32.57
N SER A 20 -25.65 -19.29 -32.49
CA SER A 20 -26.52 -19.52 -31.34
C SER A 20 -26.01 -20.59 -30.35
N LYS A 21 -24.87 -21.19 -30.60
CA LYS A 21 -24.21 -21.98 -29.56
C LYS A 21 -23.33 -21.02 -28.74
N GLU A 22 -23.80 -20.69 -27.55
CA GLU A 22 -22.91 -20.15 -26.54
C GLU A 22 -21.70 -21.07 -26.49
N PRO A 23 -20.45 -20.54 -26.55
CA PRO A 23 -19.28 -21.37 -26.39
C PRO A 23 -19.41 -22.10 -25.05
N GLU A 24 -19.35 -23.43 -25.06
CA GLU A 24 -19.28 -24.21 -23.85
C GLU A 24 -18.02 -23.71 -23.11
N LEU A 25 -18.26 -22.93 -22.07
CA LEU A 25 -17.15 -22.49 -21.20
C LEU A 25 -16.52 -23.75 -20.60
N PRO A 26 -15.18 -23.86 -20.59
CA PRO A 26 -14.48 -25.05 -20.11
C PRO A 26 -14.69 -25.31 -18.61
N TYR A 27 -15.52 -24.50 -17.95
CA TYR A 27 -15.81 -24.57 -16.52
C TYR A 27 -17.33 -24.63 -16.31
N ASP A 28 -17.76 -25.54 -15.46
CA ASP A 28 -19.12 -25.56 -14.95
C ASP A 28 -19.30 -24.37 -14.00
N LEU A 29 -19.92 -23.30 -14.49
CA LEU A 29 -20.22 -22.11 -13.69
C LEU A 29 -21.43 -22.29 -12.78
N GLN A 30 -22.19 -23.39 -12.90
CA GLN A 30 -23.38 -23.62 -12.09
C GLN A 30 -23.06 -23.86 -10.60
N GLY A 31 -21.84 -24.25 -10.30
CA GLY A 31 -21.35 -24.41 -8.93
C GLY A 31 -20.55 -23.22 -8.40
N THR A 32 -20.40 -22.13 -9.16
CA THR A 32 -19.61 -20.97 -8.71
C THR A 32 -20.42 -20.07 -7.79
N VAL A 33 -19.80 -19.66 -6.70
CA VAL A 33 -20.36 -18.66 -5.78
C VAL A 33 -20.25 -17.28 -6.43
N HIS A 34 -21.40 -16.66 -6.70
CA HIS A 34 -21.42 -15.26 -7.09
C HIS A 34 -21.13 -14.40 -5.88
N SER A 35 -20.12 -13.56 -5.96
CA SER A 35 -19.72 -12.67 -4.90
C SER A 35 -19.23 -11.33 -5.48
N PHE A 36 -18.88 -10.42 -4.59
CA PHE A 36 -18.28 -9.14 -4.94
C PHE A 36 -16.89 -9.05 -4.28
N ALA A 37 -16.10 -8.08 -4.67
CA ALA A 37 -14.79 -7.85 -4.09
C ALA A 37 -14.87 -6.67 -3.13
N VAL A 38 -14.13 -6.76 -2.02
CA VAL A 38 -13.94 -5.67 -1.06
C VAL A 38 -12.51 -5.15 -1.17
N SER A 39 -12.37 -3.87 -1.45
CA SER A 39 -11.09 -3.18 -1.37
C SER A 39 -10.73 -2.95 0.09
N VAL A 40 -9.50 -3.29 0.45
CA VAL A 40 -8.97 -3.17 1.81
C VAL A 40 -7.68 -2.35 1.74
N SER A 41 -7.67 -1.17 2.35
CA SER A 41 -6.54 -0.27 2.32
C SER A 41 -6.28 0.36 3.69
N LYS A 42 -5.07 0.87 3.90
CA LYS A 42 -4.77 1.67 5.10
C LYS A 42 -5.51 3.00 5.04
N SER A 43 -5.96 3.51 6.18
CA SER A 43 -6.45 4.88 6.28
C SER A 43 -5.26 5.82 6.48
N THR A 44 -5.01 6.72 5.53
CA THR A 44 -3.85 7.62 5.54
C THR A 44 -3.94 8.71 6.62
N GLN A 45 -5.12 8.90 7.20
CA GLN A 45 -5.33 9.86 8.30
C GLN A 45 -4.91 9.31 9.66
N HIS A 46 -4.57 8.02 9.76
CA HIS A 46 -4.24 7.30 10.98
C HIS A 46 -2.82 6.73 10.91
N ASP A 47 -2.43 5.95 11.92
CA ASP A 47 -1.09 5.34 11.95
C ASP A 47 -0.94 4.27 10.85
N LEU A 48 0.17 4.33 10.13
CA LEU A 48 0.46 3.46 8.98
C LEU A 48 1.51 2.39 9.27
N LEU A 49 2.16 2.48 10.44
CA LEU A 49 3.17 1.56 10.95
C LEU A 49 2.80 1.10 12.35
N LEU A 50 3.10 -0.14 12.69
CA LEU A 50 2.98 -0.64 14.05
C LEU A 50 4.20 -0.22 14.88
N ASN A 51 3.98 0.16 16.13
CA ASN A 51 5.05 0.40 17.07
C ASN A 51 5.57 -0.94 17.60
N ALA A 52 6.80 -1.30 17.26
CA ALA A 52 7.40 -2.54 17.76
C ALA A 52 7.53 -2.49 19.30
N GLY A 53 7.12 -3.57 19.95
CA GLY A 53 7.10 -3.69 21.40
C GLY A 53 5.92 -3.01 22.09
N SER A 54 4.95 -2.47 21.34
CA SER A 54 3.74 -1.83 21.88
C SER A 54 2.49 -2.23 21.12
N THR A 55 1.35 -2.11 21.78
CA THR A 55 0.01 -2.17 21.17
C THR A 55 -0.63 -0.79 21.02
N ASP A 56 0.11 0.27 21.39
CA ASP A 56 -0.37 1.64 21.26
C ASP A 56 -0.38 2.09 19.79
N GLY A 57 -1.43 2.80 19.43
CA GLY A 57 -1.59 3.38 18.12
C GLY A 57 -3.05 3.58 17.73
N ASP A 58 -3.29 4.38 16.72
CA ASP A 58 -4.61 4.68 16.19
C ASP A 58 -4.73 4.11 14.76
N PHE A 59 -5.00 2.81 14.68
CA PHE A 59 -4.99 2.06 13.44
C PHE A 59 -6.39 1.89 12.86
N TYR A 60 -6.55 2.23 11.59
CA TYR A 60 -7.79 2.04 10.85
C TYR A 60 -7.54 1.40 9.49
N VAL A 61 -8.47 0.55 9.11
CA VAL A 61 -8.50 -0.08 7.78
C VAL A 61 -9.75 0.37 7.07
N LYS A 62 -9.56 0.94 5.89
CA LYS A 62 -10.65 1.34 5.00
C LYS A 62 -11.12 0.16 4.17
N LEU A 63 -12.42 -0.06 4.17
CA LEU A 63 -13.11 -1.08 3.40
C LEU A 63 -14.04 -0.39 2.40
N ASP A 64 -13.96 -0.78 1.12
CA ASP A 64 -14.77 -0.19 0.06
C ASP A 64 -15.19 -1.26 -0.96
N VAL A 65 -16.24 -0.99 -1.73
CA VAL A 65 -16.65 -1.83 -2.85
C VAL A 65 -16.49 -1.04 -4.14
N PRO A 66 -15.79 -1.58 -5.14
CA PRO A 66 -15.65 -0.91 -6.43
C PRO A 66 -17.02 -0.63 -7.05
N LYS A 67 -17.20 0.59 -7.54
CA LYS A 67 -18.51 1.07 -8.09
C LYS A 67 -19.07 0.18 -9.19
N TYR A 68 -18.22 -0.50 -9.94
CA TYR A 68 -18.65 -1.40 -11.03
C TYR A 68 -19.20 -2.75 -10.56
N MET A 69 -19.05 -3.08 -9.26
CA MET A 69 -19.59 -4.34 -8.71
C MET A 69 -21.13 -4.37 -8.58
N GLY A 70 -21.79 -3.24 -8.84
CA GLY A 70 -23.24 -3.14 -8.76
C GLY A 70 -23.76 -3.20 -7.33
N ASP A 71 -24.99 -3.71 -7.18
CA ASP A 71 -25.64 -3.84 -5.87
C ASP A 71 -25.15 -5.07 -5.13
N TYR A 72 -24.18 -4.87 -4.24
CA TYR A 72 -23.64 -5.91 -3.35
C TYR A 72 -24.55 -6.19 -2.13
N THR A 73 -25.46 -5.27 -1.81
CA THR A 73 -26.27 -5.35 -0.57
C THR A 73 -27.22 -6.53 -0.57
N SER A 74 -27.63 -6.99 -1.74
CA SER A 74 -28.49 -8.17 -1.91
C SER A 74 -27.80 -9.48 -1.47
N TYR A 75 -26.47 -9.52 -1.50
CA TYR A 75 -25.69 -10.71 -1.15
C TYR A 75 -25.08 -10.62 0.25
N LEU A 76 -24.80 -9.41 0.72
CA LEU A 76 -24.01 -9.19 1.92
C LEU A 76 -24.83 -9.41 3.20
N LYS A 77 -24.40 -10.35 4.04
CA LYS A 77 -24.78 -10.43 5.45
C LYS A 77 -23.87 -9.55 6.31
N GLU A 78 -22.56 -9.76 6.17
CA GLU A 78 -21.52 -8.96 6.83
C GLU A 78 -20.15 -9.18 6.19
N VAL A 79 -19.26 -8.23 6.42
CA VAL A 79 -17.82 -8.39 6.20
C VAL A 79 -17.15 -8.56 7.56
N GLN A 80 -16.20 -9.51 7.63
CA GLN A 80 -15.28 -9.64 8.74
C GLN A 80 -13.90 -9.22 8.26
N LEU A 81 -13.23 -8.35 8.99
CA LEU A 81 -11.86 -7.96 8.76
C LEU A 81 -10.94 -9.00 9.40
N LEU A 82 -10.29 -9.81 8.58
CA LEU A 82 -9.33 -10.83 9.01
C LEU A 82 -7.94 -10.21 9.02
N CYS A 83 -7.22 -10.36 10.12
CA CYS A 83 -5.79 -10.09 10.21
C CYS A 83 -5.01 -11.40 10.03
N VAL A 84 -4.02 -11.38 9.16
CA VAL A 84 -2.99 -12.42 9.02
C VAL A 84 -1.68 -11.81 9.54
N TYR A 85 -1.24 -12.29 10.68
CA TYR A 85 0.04 -11.91 11.27
C TYR A 85 1.14 -12.82 10.75
N THR A 86 2.24 -12.22 10.34
CA THR A 86 3.46 -12.92 9.93
C THR A 86 4.62 -12.36 10.73
N ALA A 87 5.19 -13.18 11.59
CA ALA A 87 6.38 -12.85 12.34
C ALA A 87 7.64 -12.86 11.44
N VAL A 88 8.66 -12.12 11.82
CA VAL A 88 9.92 -12.03 11.07
C VAL A 88 10.61 -13.40 10.91
N ASN A 89 10.37 -14.33 11.84
CA ASN A 89 10.86 -15.72 11.77
C ASN A 89 10.07 -16.63 10.81
N GLY A 90 8.98 -16.09 10.21
CA GLY A 90 8.12 -16.80 9.27
C GLY A 90 6.89 -17.48 9.90
N ASP A 91 6.69 -17.41 11.22
CA ASP A 91 5.48 -17.95 11.85
C ASP A 91 4.26 -17.14 11.42
N VAL A 92 3.16 -17.84 11.11
CA VAL A 92 1.92 -17.22 10.64
C VAL A 92 0.77 -17.60 11.55
N SER A 93 0.02 -16.61 12.00
CA SER A 93 -1.26 -16.78 12.70
C SER A 93 -2.32 -15.84 12.12
N SER A 94 -3.59 -16.10 12.43
CA SER A 94 -4.68 -15.24 11.94
C SER A 94 -5.79 -15.11 12.95
N ALA A 95 -6.44 -13.94 12.98
CA ALA A 95 -7.56 -13.65 13.86
C ALA A 95 -8.51 -12.62 13.23
N ILE A 96 -9.78 -12.63 13.62
CA ILE A 96 -10.75 -11.60 13.22
C ILE A 96 -10.46 -10.34 14.02
N ALA A 97 -10.09 -9.27 13.30
CA ALA A 97 -9.80 -7.95 13.84
C ALA A 97 -11.09 -7.13 14.09
N ALA A 98 -12.05 -7.22 13.17
CA ALA A 98 -13.37 -6.61 13.30
C ALA A 98 -14.43 -7.45 12.60
N GLU A 99 -15.66 -7.41 13.08
CA GLU A 99 -16.80 -8.18 12.54
C GLU A 99 -18.07 -7.35 12.54
N GLY A 100 -19.15 -7.88 11.94
CA GLY A 100 -20.45 -7.21 11.92
C GLY A 100 -20.52 -6.01 10.99
N ILE A 101 -19.60 -5.88 10.03
CA ILE A 101 -19.56 -4.75 9.07
C ILE A 101 -20.61 -5.01 7.98
N LYS A 102 -21.67 -4.21 7.96
CA LYS A 102 -22.82 -4.39 7.05
C LYS A 102 -22.92 -3.33 5.97
N THR A 103 -22.17 -2.25 6.10
CA THR A 103 -22.25 -1.11 5.19
C THR A 103 -20.86 -0.73 4.70
N LEU A 104 -20.71 -0.52 3.41
CA LEU A 104 -19.49 -0.09 2.75
C LEU A 104 -19.79 1.15 1.88
N PRO A 105 -18.88 2.11 1.74
CA PRO A 105 -17.55 2.15 2.35
C PRO A 105 -17.62 2.40 3.85
N THR A 106 -16.58 1.94 4.57
CA THR A 106 -16.41 2.21 6.00
C THR A 106 -14.94 2.17 6.40
N GLU A 107 -14.62 2.73 7.56
CA GLU A 107 -13.33 2.58 8.22
C GLU A 107 -13.52 1.77 9.51
N ALA A 108 -12.77 0.69 9.61
CA ALA A 108 -12.79 -0.18 10.78
C ALA A 108 -11.60 0.16 11.69
N LYS A 109 -11.88 0.59 12.92
CA LYS A 109 -10.87 0.77 13.96
C LYS A 109 -10.35 -0.59 14.40
N ILE A 110 -9.05 -0.71 14.57
CA ILE A 110 -8.40 -1.93 15.05
C ILE A 110 -8.12 -1.78 16.55
N ASP A 111 -8.75 -2.62 17.33
CA ASP A 111 -8.37 -2.81 18.73
C ASP A 111 -7.11 -3.71 18.78
N MET A 112 -5.97 -3.08 18.87
CA MET A 112 -4.68 -3.78 18.77
C MET A 112 -4.44 -4.69 19.97
N VAL A 113 -4.86 -4.31 21.16
CA VAL A 113 -4.74 -5.15 22.37
C VAL A 113 -5.52 -6.45 22.18
N SER A 114 -6.80 -6.34 21.86
CA SER A 114 -7.66 -7.50 21.63
C SER A 114 -7.17 -8.35 20.45
N LEU A 115 -6.64 -7.73 19.40
CA LEU A 115 -6.10 -8.44 18.25
C LEU A 115 -4.83 -9.22 18.59
N CYS A 116 -3.90 -8.63 19.33
CA CYS A 116 -2.67 -9.31 19.79
C CYS A 116 -3.02 -10.51 20.70
N ASP A 117 -3.96 -10.34 21.61
CA ASP A 117 -4.44 -11.44 22.47
C ASP A 117 -5.00 -12.61 21.64
N LYS A 118 -5.82 -12.33 20.62
CA LYS A 118 -6.37 -13.35 19.71
C LYS A 118 -5.29 -14.02 18.85
N LEU A 119 -4.23 -13.31 18.50
CA LEU A 119 -3.09 -13.84 17.74
C LEU A 119 -2.10 -14.60 18.61
N GLY A 120 -2.22 -14.50 19.96
CA GLY A 120 -1.31 -15.14 20.91
C GLY A 120 0.05 -14.47 21.04
N ILE A 121 0.12 -13.16 20.79
CA ILE A 121 1.34 -12.34 20.89
C ILE A 121 1.13 -11.23 21.92
N ALA A 122 2.19 -10.81 22.60
CA ALA A 122 2.13 -9.68 23.53
C ALA A 122 2.09 -8.34 22.79
N SER A 123 2.93 -8.20 21.77
CA SER A 123 3.04 -7.03 20.88
C SER A 123 3.82 -7.43 19.63
N PRO A 124 3.71 -6.67 18.52
CA PRO A 124 4.52 -6.91 17.32
C PRO A 124 6.00 -6.64 17.59
N SER A 125 6.88 -7.44 16.99
CA SER A 125 8.33 -7.21 16.97
C SER A 125 8.76 -6.50 15.69
N ILE A 126 9.94 -5.88 15.68
CA ILE A 126 10.47 -5.22 14.48
C ILE A 126 10.47 -6.18 13.29
N GLY A 127 9.89 -5.73 12.17
CA GLY A 127 9.79 -6.51 10.94
C GLY A 127 8.56 -7.40 10.82
N ASP A 128 7.80 -7.58 11.90
CA ASP A 128 6.53 -8.30 11.84
C ASP A 128 5.50 -7.56 10.98
N LYS A 129 4.59 -8.32 10.38
CA LYS A 129 3.56 -7.77 9.50
C LYS A 129 2.18 -8.21 9.94
N MET A 130 1.26 -7.27 9.98
CA MET A 130 -0.17 -7.51 10.09
C MET A 130 -0.83 -7.15 8.75
N GLN A 131 -1.37 -8.15 8.09
CA GLN A 131 -2.01 -8.03 6.79
C GLN A 131 -3.51 -8.21 6.95
N PHE A 132 -4.26 -7.17 6.63
CA PHE A 132 -5.72 -7.15 6.79
C PHE A 132 -6.39 -7.43 5.46
N THR A 133 -7.32 -8.37 5.45
CA THR A 133 -8.13 -8.72 4.28
C THR A 133 -9.58 -8.98 4.71
N ALA A 134 -10.49 -9.07 3.75
CA ALA A 134 -11.92 -9.21 4.03
C ALA A 134 -12.40 -10.65 3.81
N ASN A 135 -13.04 -11.24 4.83
CA ASN A 135 -13.95 -12.37 4.64
C ASN A 135 -15.35 -11.80 4.34
N ILE A 136 -15.97 -12.26 3.28
CA ILE A 136 -17.33 -11.84 2.90
C ILE A 136 -18.29 -12.96 3.31
N ILE A 137 -19.26 -12.64 4.12
CA ILE A 137 -20.31 -13.59 4.56
C ILE A 137 -21.60 -13.20 3.86
N HIS A 138 -22.14 -14.11 3.08
CA HIS A 138 -23.37 -13.94 2.34
C HIS A 138 -24.59 -14.22 3.19
N ASN A 139 -25.76 -13.72 2.74
CA ASN A 139 -27.04 -13.93 3.41
C ASN A 139 -27.44 -15.40 3.53
N ASP A 140 -26.97 -16.26 2.62
CA ASP A 140 -27.20 -17.71 2.64
C ASP A 140 -26.22 -18.47 3.57
N GLY A 141 -25.27 -17.74 4.20
CA GLY A 141 -24.25 -18.30 5.07
C GLY A 141 -22.97 -18.71 4.35
N THR A 142 -22.91 -18.58 3.02
CA THR A 142 -21.66 -18.84 2.27
C THR A 142 -20.57 -17.86 2.70
N VAL A 143 -19.36 -18.37 2.92
CA VAL A 143 -18.20 -17.55 3.27
C VAL A 143 -17.22 -17.52 2.12
N VAL A 144 -16.88 -16.34 1.64
CA VAL A 144 -15.76 -16.12 0.71
C VAL A 144 -14.57 -15.61 1.52
N PRO A 145 -13.58 -16.47 1.81
CA PRO A 145 -12.46 -16.08 2.67
C PRO A 145 -11.49 -15.17 1.92
N GLY A 146 -10.99 -14.15 2.58
CA GLY A 146 -9.91 -13.31 2.07
C GLY A 146 -8.54 -14.00 2.13
N TRP A 147 -8.39 -14.94 3.08
CA TRP A 147 -7.19 -15.74 3.26
C TRP A 147 -7.51 -17.10 3.87
N THR A 148 -6.72 -18.11 3.51
CA THR A 148 -6.71 -19.41 4.18
C THR A 148 -5.29 -19.94 4.32
N SER A 149 -5.04 -20.76 5.33
CA SER A 149 -3.71 -21.35 5.56
C SER A 149 -3.24 -22.25 4.41
N THR A 150 -4.15 -22.79 3.61
CA THR A 150 -3.83 -23.71 2.50
C THR A 150 -3.61 -22.99 1.17
N MET A 151 -4.35 -21.90 0.91
CA MET A 151 -4.29 -21.17 -0.37
C MET A 151 -3.59 -19.83 -0.27
N GLY A 152 -3.33 -19.33 0.94
CA GLY A 152 -2.86 -17.97 1.16
C GLY A 152 -3.97 -16.95 0.95
N PHE A 153 -3.59 -15.73 0.53
CA PHE A 153 -4.57 -14.69 0.18
C PHE A 153 -5.35 -15.09 -1.07
N ASN A 154 -6.65 -14.89 -1.03
CA ASN A 154 -7.56 -15.26 -2.12
C ASN A 154 -7.25 -14.52 -3.44
N TYR A 155 -6.53 -13.43 -3.36
CA TYR A 155 -6.20 -12.59 -4.51
C TYR A 155 -4.69 -12.57 -4.75
N ARG A 156 -4.29 -13.09 -5.90
CA ARG A 156 -2.89 -13.03 -6.33
C ARG A 156 -2.61 -11.63 -6.90
N ASN A 157 -1.73 -10.90 -6.26
CA ASN A 157 -1.13 -9.68 -6.76
C ASN A 157 -2.09 -8.48 -6.96
N PRO A 158 -2.50 -7.82 -5.87
CA PRO A 158 -3.44 -6.68 -5.91
C PRO A 158 -2.90 -5.44 -6.65
N THR A 159 -1.61 -5.35 -6.92
CA THR A 159 -0.98 -4.17 -7.54
C THR A 159 -1.31 -3.98 -9.02
N PHE A 160 -1.96 -4.94 -9.67
CA PHE A 160 -2.25 -4.86 -11.10
C PHE A 160 -3.70 -4.49 -11.45
N MET A 161 -4.57 -4.30 -10.47
CA MET A 161 -5.94 -3.88 -10.77
C MET A 161 -6.07 -2.36 -10.69
N VAL A 162 -5.69 -1.70 -11.76
CA VAL A 162 -6.10 -0.31 -12.00
C VAL A 162 -7.53 -0.37 -12.52
N MET A 163 -8.44 0.31 -11.81
CA MET A 163 -9.84 0.38 -12.19
C MET A 163 -10.03 1.23 -13.45
N PRO A 164 -11.15 1.03 -14.19
CA PRO A 164 -11.47 1.87 -15.34
C PRO A 164 -11.54 3.37 -15.03
N ASP A 165 -11.80 3.74 -13.78
CA ASP A 165 -11.81 5.12 -13.29
C ASP A 165 -10.44 5.63 -12.83
N GLY A 166 -9.38 4.84 -13.02
CA GLY A 166 -8.01 5.17 -12.62
C GLY A 166 -7.70 4.92 -11.14
N SER A 167 -8.67 4.49 -10.32
CA SER A 167 -8.43 4.14 -8.92
C SER A 167 -7.68 2.82 -8.81
N SER A 168 -6.91 2.65 -7.74
CA SER A 168 -6.27 1.37 -7.41
C SER A 168 -7.18 0.55 -6.51
N PHE A 169 -7.25 -0.75 -6.78
CA PHE A 169 -7.93 -1.70 -5.93
C PHE A 169 -6.91 -2.49 -5.12
N SER A 170 -7.06 -2.49 -3.80
CA SER A 170 -6.22 -3.28 -2.89
C SER A 170 -7.06 -4.30 -2.15
N TYR A 171 -6.64 -5.55 -2.15
CA TYR A 171 -7.31 -6.62 -1.39
C TYR A 171 -6.73 -6.79 0.02
N CYS A 172 -5.64 -6.10 0.32
CA CYS A 172 -4.90 -6.28 1.55
C CYS A 172 -4.25 -4.98 1.99
N ALA A 173 -4.51 -4.57 3.22
CA ALA A 173 -3.77 -3.50 3.89
C ALA A 173 -2.66 -4.13 4.74
N THR A 174 -1.43 -3.66 4.61
CA THR A 174 -0.29 -4.18 5.37
C THR A 174 0.24 -3.12 6.31
N LEU A 175 0.24 -3.41 7.61
CA LEU A 175 0.96 -2.67 8.63
C LEU A 175 2.23 -3.45 9.00
N THR A 176 3.39 -2.79 8.93
CA THR A 176 4.67 -3.38 9.32
C THR A 176 5.12 -2.78 10.65
N ALA A 177 5.64 -3.62 11.53
CA ALA A 177 6.16 -3.15 12.80
C ALA A 177 7.57 -2.58 12.62
N ALA A 178 7.74 -1.34 13.06
CA ALA A 178 8.98 -0.60 12.99
C ALA A 178 9.40 -0.12 14.39
N ALA A 179 10.70 0.09 14.58
CA ALA A 179 11.17 0.81 15.75
C ALA A 179 10.57 2.22 15.75
N PRO A 180 10.18 2.76 16.91
CA PRO A 180 9.72 4.15 16.99
C PRO A 180 10.77 5.11 16.44
N LEU A 181 10.34 6.07 15.64
CA LEU A 181 11.23 7.07 15.07
C LEU A 181 11.83 7.92 16.18
N ASN A 182 13.16 7.88 16.30
CA ASN A 182 13.84 8.74 17.26
C ASN A 182 14.07 10.13 16.65
N GLU A 183 13.11 11.03 16.82
CA GLU A 183 13.19 12.39 16.29
C GLU A 183 14.39 13.19 16.79
N THR A 184 15.01 12.81 17.92
CA THR A 184 16.19 13.51 18.44
C THR A 184 17.41 13.38 17.53
N LEU A 185 17.47 12.31 16.73
CA LEU A 185 18.52 12.13 15.71
C LEU A 185 18.43 13.18 14.60
N PHE A 186 17.24 13.79 14.43
CA PHE A 186 16.95 14.78 13.41
C PHE A 186 16.72 16.19 14.00
N ALA A 187 17.10 16.41 15.25
CA ALA A 187 16.87 17.69 15.91
C ALA A 187 17.74 18.85 15.37
N GLY A 188 18.74 18.53 14.57
CA GLY A 188 19.76 19.47 14.09
C GLY A 188 21.02 19.47 14.96
N GLY A 189 22.10 20.01 14.43
CA GLY A 189 23.41 20.03 15.08
C GLY A 189 24.12 18.67 15.15
N ASN A 190 23.59 17.66 14.49
CA ASN A 190 24.24 16.36 14.33
C ASN A 190 25.09 16.38 13.07
N THR A 191 26.30 15.83 13.16
CA THR A 191 27.17 15.59 12.01
C THR A 191 27.09 14.12 11.65
N ILE A 192 26.78 13.82 10.39
CA ILE A 192 26.84 12.46 9.83
C ILE A 192 28.10 12.29 9.02
N GLN A 193 28.64 11.06 9.04
CA GLN A 193 29.77 10.71 8.21
C GLN A 193 29.24 10.12 6.91
N CYS A 194 29.46 10.81 5.79
CA CYS A 194 29.14 10.30 4.46
C CYS A 194 30.34 9.59 3.87
N THR A 195 30.10 8.45 3.23
CA THR A 195 31.14 7.72 2.49
C THR A 195 30.63 7.48 1.09
N GLU A 196 31.36 7.96 0.10
CA GLU A 196 31.05 7.69 -1.30
C GLU A 196 31.49 6.27 -1.67
N SER A 197 30.57 5.46 -2.20
CA SER A 197 30.84 4.05 -2.57
C SER A 197 30.94 3.81 -4.07
N VAL A 198 30.83 4.85 -4.87
CA VAL A 198 30.82 4.71 -6.34
C VAL A 198 32.25 4.79 -6.85
N GLY A 199 32.94 3.67 -6.94
CA GLY A 199 34.17 3.29 -7.66
C GLY A 199 34.96 4.31 -8.47
N SER A 200 34.97 5.56 -8.06
CA SER A 200 35.79 6.61 -8.61
C SER A 200 37.05 6.76 -7.75
N ALA A 201 38.11 7.34 -8.33
CA ALA A 201 39.36 7.60 -7.63
C ALA A 201 39.24 8.61 -6.47
N TYR A 202 38.04 8.95 -6.07
CA TYR A 202 37.67 9.93 -5.05
C TYR A 202 36.79 9.27 -3.97
N GLU A 203 37.22 8.17 -3.37
CA GLU A 203 36.64 7.69 -2.13
C GLU A 203 36.91 8.73 -1.02
N ALA A 204 36.03 9.69 -0.91
CA ALA A 204 36.08 10.68 0.15
C ALA A 204 35.09 10.34 1.24
N SER A 205 35.55 10.32 2.47
CA SER A 205 34.69 10.35 3.65
C SER A 205 34.61 11.79 4.12
N TYR A 206 33.41 12.37 4.15
CA TYR A 206 33.20 13.76 4.56
C TYR A 206 32.09 13.86 5.58
N GLY A 207 32.20 14.87 6.45
CA GLY A 207 31.15 15.21 7.41
C GLY A 207 30.03 15.98 6.70
N ALA A 208 28.80 15.71 7.09
CA ALA A 208 27.65 16.51 6.68
C ALA A 208 26.87 16.96 7.91
N ASP A 209 26.50 18.22 7.94
CA ASP A 209 25.71 18.79 9.02
C ASP A 209 24.23 18.69 8.71
N ILE A 210 23.45 18.28 9.70
CA ILE A 210 21.98 18.19 9.60
C ILE A 210 21.35 19.40 10.26
N THR A 211 20.53 20.13 9.54
CA THR A 211 19.68 21.19 10.06
C THR A 211 18.22 20.84 9.87
N ARG A 212 17.43 20.89 10.94
CA ARG A 212 15.98 20.67 10.84
C ARG A 212 15.29 21.92 10.30
N MET A 213 14.43 21.74 9.29
CA MET A 213 13.58 22.78 8.75
C MET A 213 12.44 23.11 9.74
N ALA A 214 11.97 24.35 9.74
CA ALA A 214 10.71 24.68 10.41
C ALA A 214 9.55 24.02 9.65
N THR A 215 8.52 23.59 10.38
CA THR A 215 7.32 22.94 9.77
C THR A 215 6.68 23.84 8.71
N ALA A 216 6.67 25.17 8.93
CA ALA A 216 6.10 26.13 7.99
C ALA A 216 6.86 26.24 6.65
N ASP A 217 8.11 25.74 6.60
CA ASP A 217 8.97 25.79 5.41
C ASP A 217 8.87 24.49 4.57
N ILE A 218 8.06 23.52 5.02
CA ILE A 218 7.86 22.27 4.31
C ILE A 218 6.86 22.50 3.17
N PRO A 219 7.27 22.27 1.90
CA PRO A 219 6.39 22.52 0.76
C PRO A 219 5.17 21.60 0.73
N ALA A 220 4.01 22.11 0.32
CA ALA A 220 2.76 21.36 0.29
C ALA A 220 2.80 20.14 -0.65
N GLU A 221 3.61 20.18 -1.70
CA GLU A 221 3.82 19.07 -2.62
C GLU A 221 4.49 17.84 -1.97
N ILE A 222 5.17 18.03 -0.83
CA ILE A 222 5.84 16.95 -0.10
C ILE A 222 4.83 16.10 0.68
N TYR A 223 3.81 16.71 1.29
CA TYR A 223 2.82 15.98 2.07
C TYR A 223 1.50 15.75 1.33
N GLY A 224 1.27 16.43 0.21
CA GLY A 224 0.11 16.22 -0.65
C GLY A 224 -1.23 16.44 0.06
N ASN A 225 -2.21 15.58 -0.25
CA ASN A 225 -3.56 15.65 0.32
C ASN A 225 -3.79 14.67 1.48
N ASP A 226 -2.88 13.71 1.68
CA ASP A 226 -3.05 12.61 2.63
C ASP A 226 -2.41 12.88 3.99
N PHE A 227 -1.47 13.83 4.06
CA PHE A 227 -0.71 14.16 5.25
C PHE A 227 -0.74 15.65 5.53
N THR A 228 -0.12 16.06 6.63
CA THR A 228 0.06 17.47 7.02
C THR A 228 1.56 17.77 7.15
N ALA A 229 1.92 19.05 7.18
CA ALA A 229 3.31 19.44 7.40
C ALA A 229 3.86 18.94 8.75
N ASP A 230 2.99 18.76 9.76
CA ASP A 230 3.37 18.22 11.06
C ASP A 230 3.74 16.72 11.01
N ASP A 231 3.29 16.00 9.99
CA ASP A 231 3.64 14.61 9.76
C ASP A 231 5.02 14.43 9.10
N ILE A 232 5.65 15.52 8.67
CA ILE A 232 6.91 15.50 7.93
C ILE A 232 8.05 16.07 8.76
N ILE A 233 9.20 15.42 8.73
CA ILE A 233 10.49 15.95 9.18
C ILE A 233 11.22 16.46 7.94
N GLY A 234 11.37 17.77 7.81
CA GLY A 234 12.21 18.38 6.78
C GLY A 234 13.65 18.56 7.30
N LEU A 235 14.61 18.15 6.49
CA LEU A 235 16.02 18.26 6.80
C LEU A 235 16.75 19.00 5.70
N ILE A 236 17.72 19.82 6.06
CA ILE A 236 18.76 20.35 5.19
C ILE A 236 20.04 19.68 5.58
N ILE A 237 20.64 18.93 4.66
CA ILE A 237 21.94 18.30 4.83
C ILE A 237 22.95 19.18 4.11
N THR A 238 23.87 19.79 4.86
CA THR A 238 24.94 20.64 4.34
C THR A 238 26.24 19.86 4.33
N PHE A 239 26.90 19.78 3.20
CA PHE A 239 28.13 19.02 3.02
C PHE A 239 29.08 19.71 2.02
N ASP A 240 30.36 19.42 2.16
CA ASP A 240 31.40 19.83 1.21
C ASP A 240 31.90 18.58 0.49
N TRP A 241 31.31 18.28 -0.64
CA TRP A 241 31.52 17.01 -1.38
C TRP A 241 32.98 16.78 -1.75
N TYR A 242 33.72 17.84 -2.09
CA TYR A 242 35.10 17.70 -2.54
C TYR A 242 36.14 18.27 -1.57
N GLY A 243 35.73 18.79 -0.41
CA GLY A 243 36.63 19.48 0.51
C GLY A 243 37.15 20.80 -0.06
N TRP A 244 36.40 21.44 -0.93
CA TRP A 244 36.79 22.68 -1.60
C TRP A 244 36.27 23.93 -0.91
N GLY A 245 35.55 23.75 0.21
CA GLY A 245 35.00 24.84 1.00
C GLY A 245 33.68 25.37 0.45
N TYR A 246 32.93 24.54 -0.28
CA TYR A 246 31.58 24.86 -0.75
C TYR A 246 30.53 24.20 0.15
N ASP A 247 29.58 25.00 0.61
CA ASP A 247 28.44 24.50 1.39
C ASP A 247 27.32 24.05 0.44
N GLU A 248 27.37 22.80 0.01
CA GLU A 248 26.32 22.19 -0.80
C GLU A 248 25.18 21.76 0.10
N GLN A 249 23.96 21.91 -0.36
CA GLN A 249 22.77 21.63 0.43
C GLN A 249 21.83 20.68 -0.31
N MET A 250 21.38 19.67 0.43
CA MET A 250 20.36 18.74 -0.03
C MET A 250 19.17 18.74 0.95
N LYS A 251 17.96 18.87 0.41
CA LYS A 251 16.72 18.76 1.19
C LYS A 251 16.24 17.33 1.18
N VAL A 252 15.93 16.82 2.37
CA VAL A 252 15.40 15.47 2.57
C VAL A 252 14.19 15.57 3.48
N TYR A 253 13.14 14.84 3.15
CA TYR A 253 11.92 14.82 3.93
C TYR A 253 11.59 13.39 4.37
N ILE A 254 11.24 13.22 5.64
CA ILE A 254 10.88 11.93 6.23
C ILE A 254 9.44 12.03 6.71
N ASN A 255 8.58 11.16 6.21
CA ASN A 255 7.22 11.04 6.70
C ASN A 255 7.20 10.20 7.99
N LYS A 256 6.69 10.78 9.08
CA LYS A 256 6.61 10.13 10.40
C LYS A 256 5.56 9.02 10.47
N LYS A 257 4.60 9.01 9.53
CA LYS A 257 3.50 8.04 9.52
C LYS A 257 3.88 6.70 8.90
N ASP A 258 4.77 6.69 7.89
CA ASP A 258 5.14 5.48 7.15
C ASP A 258 6.65 5.32 6.97
N TYR A 259 7.44 6.26 7.51
CA TYR A 259 8.91 6.36 7.41
C TYR A 259 9.42 6.44 5.96
N SER A 260 8.56 6.82 5.03
CA SER A 260 9.02 7.11 3.68
C SER A 260 9.96 8.31 3.66
N VAL A 261 10.98 8.22 2.80
CA VAL A 261 11.95 9.30 2.61
C VAL A 261 11.74 9.86 1.21
N ILE A 262 11.58 11.18 1.12
CA ILE A 262 11.40 11.91 -0.13
C ILE A 262 12.60 12.83 -0.31
N ILE A 263 13.31 12.65 -1.41
CA ILE A 263 14.35 13.55 -1.86
C ILE A 263 13.84 14.11 -3.20
N PRO A 264 13.36 15.36 -3.23
CA PRO A 264 12.84 15.94 -4.46
C PRO A 264 13.98 16.20 -5.44
N ASP A 265 13.64 16.32 -6.71
CA ASP A 265 14.56 16.82 -7.71
C ASP A 265 15.02 18.23 -7.31
N GLN A 266 16.30 18.43 -7.13
CA GLN A 266 16.84 19.69 -6.64
C GLN A 266 18.25 19.93 -7.16
N VAL A 267 18.63 21.20 -7.23
CA VAL A 267 20.01 21.60 -7.49
C VAL A 267 20.78 21.47 -6.17
N VAL A 268 21.83 20.68 -6.20
CA VAL A 268 22.77 20.53 -5.09
C VAL A 268 24.07 21.19 -5.51
N GLY A 269 24.48 22.25 -4.80
CA GLY A 269 25.70 23.01 -5.10
C GLY A 269 25.43 24.39 -5.69
N THR A 270 26.41 25.29 -5.47
CA THR A 270 26.36 26.71 -5.86
C THR A 270 27.43 27.11 -6.86
N THR A 271 28.19 26.15 -7.42
CA THR A 271 29.24 26.41 -8.39
C THR A 271 28.70 26.52 -9.83
N ASP A 272 29.46 27.11 -10.74
CA ASP A 272 29.13 27.30 -12.17
C ASP A 272 28.82 25.96 -12.90
N GLU A 273 29.18 24.84 -12.30
CA GLU A 273 28.78 23.50 -12.72
C GLU A 273 27.61 23.03 -11.84
N ASN A 274 26.39 23.28 -12.28
CA ASN A 274 25.19 22.83 -11.61
C ASN A 274 25.13 21.30 -11.58
N PHE A 275 25.37 20.70 -10.41
CA PHE A 275 25.07 19.30 -10.19
C PHE A 275 23.58 19.17 -9.92
N TYR A 276 22.87 18.44 -10.77
CA TYR A 276 21.47 18.11 -10.58
C TYR A 276 21.38 16.74 -9.94
N TYR A 277 20.74 16.67 -8.79
CA TYR A 277 20.32 15.41 -8.21
C TYR A 277 18.95 15.05 -8.79
N TYR A 278 18.90 13.95 -9.55
CA TYR A 278 17.65 13.37 -10.03
C TYR A 278 17.40 12.09 -9.30
N GLY A 279 16.37 12.02 -8.50
CA GLY A 279 15.95 10.73 -7.97
C GLY A 279 15.00 10.79 -6.78
N THR A 280 13.83 10.22 -6.96
CA THR A 280 13.01 9.66 -5.90
C THR A 280 13.48 8.24 -5.61
N TYR A 281 14.11 8.02 -4.46
CA TYR A 281 14.35 6.67 -3.97
C TYR A 281 13.24 6.31 -2.98
N PRO A 282 12.34 5.38 -3.33
CA PRO A 282 11.18 5.10 -2.50
C PRO A 282 11.44 4.20 -1.31
N TYR A 283 12.65 3.72 -1.03
CA TYR A 283 12.83 2.74 0.05
C TYR A 283 14.19 2.87 0.73
N LEU A 284 14.16 3.22 2.02
CA LEU A 284 15.08 2.67 2.99
C LEU A 284 14.30 1.58 3.74
N GLY A 285 14.43 0.33 3.29
CA GLY A 285 13.88 -0.84 3.94
C GLY A 285 14.84 -1.39 4.98
#